data_7269c749ee128177f6366c925df2714c
#
_entry.id   7269c749ee128177f6366c925df2714c
#
_cell.length_a   1.000
_cell.length_b   1.000
_cell.length_c   1.000
_cell.angle_alpha   90.00
_cell.angle_beta   90.00
_cell.angle_gamma   90.00
#
_symmetry.space_group_name_H-M   'P 1'
#
loop_
_entity.id
_entity.type
_entity.pdbx_description
1 polymer ?
#
loop_
_entity_poly.entity_id
_entity_poly.type
_entity_poly.pdbx_seq_one_letter_code
_entity_poly.pdbx_strand_id
1 'polypeptide(L)'
;MVVAARGLFGSCFVILDEILPRWGVETVFVDGPDLEQWRQALSQPTTAVFFESPSNPMQELVDMRAVSDLAHAAGAQVVVDNVFGTPVFSRPFDHGADVVVYSATKHIDGQGRVLGGAILGRREFIDGPVQNLVRHTGPTMSAFNAWVLLKGLETLRLRVEAQAATALTLAEVLEAHPKVSRVVHPFLVSHPQHELAKRQMSGGGSVVTFQIDGDKAEAFALMNALRIVDISNNLGDSKSMITHPATTTHRRMGADARAAIGITDGTLRLSVGLEDAGDLVDDVRQALQVALG
;
A
#
# COMPACT_ATOMS: atom_id res chain seq x y z
N MET A 1 -22.74 2.00 9.05
CA MET A 1 -21.61 2.93 8.87
C MET A 1 -20.32 2.11 8.72
N VAL A 2 -19.35 2.64 7.97
CA VAL A 2 -17.96 2.12 7.90
C VAL A 2 -17.04 3.16 8.56
N VAL A 3 -16.03 2.71 9.31
CA VAL A 3 -14.94 3.56 9.79
C VAL A 3 -13.68 3.17 9.02
N ALA A 4 -13.00 4.12 8.40
CA ALA A 4 -11.85 3.84 7.54
C ALA A 4 -10.64 4.72 7.87
N ALA A 5 -9.44 4.16 7.74
CA ALA A 5 -8.24 4.98 7.77
C ALA A 5 -8.23 5.96 6.58
N ARG A 6 -7.65 7.15 6.78
CA ARG A 6 -7.55 8.18 5.74
C ARG A 6 -6.49 7.87 4.69
N GLY A 7 -5.43 7.21 5.11
CA GLY A 7 -4.34 6.76 4.25
C GLY A 7 -4.72 5.52 3.44
N LEU A 8 -5.38 5.71 2.30
CA LEU A 8 -5.88 4.65 1.43
C LEU A 8 -5.42 4.87 -0.02
N PHE A 9 -5.37 3.77 -0.77
CA PHE A 9 -5.29 3.85 -2.23
C PHE A 9 -6.49 4.62 -2.81
N GLY A 10 -6.23 5.48 -3.80
CA GLY A 10 -7.22 6.41 -4.31
C GLY A 10 -8.56 5.79 -4.73
N SER A 11 -8.57 4.57 -5.29
CA SER A 11 -9.82 3.90 -5.65
C SER A 11 -10.60 3.40 -4.42
N CYS A 12 -9.91 2.95 -3.37
CA CYS A 12 -10.56 2.58 -2.12
C CYS A 12 -11.20 3.80 -1.46
N PHE A 13 -10.50 4.94 -1.47
CA PHE A 13 -11.05 6.20 -1.00
C PHE A 13 -12.32 6.59 -1.78
N VAL A 14 -12.29 6.57 -3.11
CA VAL A 14 -13.46 6.88 -3.96
C VAL A 14 -14.64 5.94 -3.68
N ILE A 15 -14.37 4.64 -3.46
CA ILE A 15 -15.44 3.69 -3.11
C ILE A 15 -16.13 4.12 -1.81
N LEU A 16 -15.35 4.45 -0.79
CA LEU A 16 -15.85 4.80 0.53
C LEU A 16 -16.50 6.18 0.59
N ASP A 17 -15.95 7.16 -0.15
CA ASP A 17 -16.37 8.56 -0.09
C ASP A 17 -17.50 8.91 -1.09
N GLU A 18 -17.48 8.29 -2.29
CA GLU A 18 -18.39 8.66 -3.37
C GLU A 18 -19.41 7.56 -3.74
N ILE A 19 -19.00 6.28 -3.69
CA ILE A 19 -19.82 5.17 -4.20
C ILE A 19 -20.75 4.63 -3.11
N LEU A 20 -20.22 4.25 -1.96
CA LEU A 20 -21.00 3.67 -0.86
C LEU A 20 -22.09 4.61 -0.32
N PRO A 21 -21.89 5.94 -0.23
CA PRO A 21 -22.95 6.86 0.17
C PRO A 21 -24.20 6.82 -0.73
N ARG A 22 -24.05 6.53 -2.03
CA ARG A 22 -25.18 6.36 -2.96
C ARG A 22 -26.07 5.17 -2.61
N TRP A 23 -25.56 4.26 -1.79
CA TRP A 23 -26.25 3.06 -1.31
C TRP A 23 -26.66 3.19 0.16
N GLY A 24 -26.57 4.42 0.72
CA GLY A 24 -26.93 4.70 2.11
C GLY A 24 -25.90 4.22 3.14
N VAL A 25 -24.66 3.93 2.71
CA VAL A 25 -23.57 3.57 3.62
C VAL A 25 -22.72 4.80 3.90
N GLU A 26 -22.74 5.26 5.15
CA GLU A 26 -21.89 6.36 5.62
C GLU A 26 -20.48 5.86 5.94
N THR A 27 -19.48 6.69 5.64
CA THR A 27 -18.09 6.44 6.01
C THR A 27 -17.55 7.57 6.88
N VAL A 28 -16.90 7.20 7.98
CA VAL A 28 -16.13 8.11 8.84
C VAL A 28 -14.65 7.82 8.65
N PHE A 29 -13.87 8.85 8.26
CA PHE A 29 -12.43 8.72 8.07
C PHE A 29 -11.68 9.16 9.32
N VAL A 30 -10.71 8.36 9.74
CA VAL A 30 -9.83 8.60 10.88
C VAL A 30 -8.36 8.53 10.45
N ASP A 31 -7.47 9.14 11.22
CA ASP A 31 -6.04 8.98 11.00
C ASP A 31 -5.60 7.60 11.49
N GLY A 32 -5.06 6.79 10.58
CA GLY A 32 -4.77 5.38 10.85
C GLY A 32 -3.95 5.11 12.11
N PRO A 33 -2.88 5.88 12.39
CA PRO A 33 -2.08 5.74 13.62
C PRO A 33 -2.76 6.21 14.91
N ASP A 34 -3.83 7.00 14.83
CA ASP A 34 -4.48 7.63 15.99
C ASP A 34 -5.59 6.74 16.58
N LEU A 35 -5.23 5.94 17.59
CA LEU A 35 -6.18 5.05 18.28
C LEU A 35 -7.34 5.79 18.97
N GLU A 36 -7.18 7.07 19.33
CA GLU A 36 -8.25 7.83 19.95
C GLU A 36 -9.35 8.18 18.95
N GLN A 37 -8.96 8.57 17.73
CA GLN A 37 -9.93 8.76 16.64
C GLN A 37 -10.70 7.48 16.32
N TRP A 38 -10.01 6.31 16.28
CA TRP A 38 -10.68 5.01 16.14
C TRP A 38 -11.69 4.77 17.26
N ARG A 39 -11.31 4.99 18.51
CA ARG A 39 -12.19 4.80 19.67
C ARG A 39 -13.41 5.71 19.61
N GLN A 40 -13.21 6.97 19.27
CA GLN A 40 -14.30 7.93 19.13
C GLN A 40 -15.27 7.55 18.01
N ALA A 41 -14.75 7.21 16.82
CA ALA A 41 -15.58 6.81 15.69
C ALA A 41 -16.38 5.52 15.97
N LEU A 42 -15.75 4.54 16.62
CA LEU A 42 -16.35 3.25 16.98
C LEU A 42 -17.32 3.33 18.17
N SER A 43 -17.49 4.49 18.79
CA SER A 43 -18.60 4.73 19.73
C SER A 43 -19.97 4.78 19.07
N GLN A 44 -20.02 4.90 17.74
CA GLN A 44 -21.22 4.86 16.92
C GLN A 44 -21.46 3.46 16.33
N PRO A 45 -22.72 3.08 16.01
CA PRO A 45 -23.02 1.80 15.37
C PRO A 45 -22.24 1.61 14.07
N THR A 46 -21.28 0.71 14.08
CA THR A 46 -20.35 0.45 12.98
C THR A 46 -20.47 -0.99 12.49
N THR A 47 -20.57 -1.19 11.19
CA THR A 47 -20.63 -2.53 10.58
C THR A 47 -19.24 -3.08 10.25
N ALA A 48 -18.34 -2.21 9.78
CA ALA A 48 -16.99 -2.60 9.41
C ALA A 48 -15.98 -1.48 9.62
N VAL A 49 -14.74 -1.86 9.88
CA VAL A 49 -13.58 -0.98 9.75
C VAL A 49 -12.77 -1.40 8.51
N PHE A 50 -12.15 -0.42 7.83
CA PHE A 50 -11.32 -0.66 6.65
C PHE A 50 -10.02 0.15 6.73
N PHE A 51 -8.89 -0.50 6.52
CA PHE A 51 -7.58 0.17 6.47
C PHE A 51 -6.56 -0.60 5.64
N GLU A 52 -5.54 0.12 5.18
CA GLU A 52 -4.30 -0.42 4.61
C GLU A 52 -3.19 -0.34 5.65
N SER A 53 -2.38 -1.38 5.77
CA SER A 53 -1.20 -1.36 6.65
C SER A 53 -0.09 -2.26 6.10
N PRO A 54 1.02 -1.67 5.57
CA PRO A 54 1.30 -0.22 5.41
C PRO A 54 0.41 0.47 4.37
N SER A 55 0.13 1.77 4.57
CA SER A 55 -0.71 2.57 3.68
C SER A 55 0.01 3.01 2.39
N ASN A 56 -0.73 3.26 1.34
CA ASN A 56 -0.20 3.78 0.08
C ASN A 56 -0.45 5.31 -0.03
N PRO A 57 0.55 6.17 -0.28
CA PRO A 57 1.96 5.83 -0.52
C PRO A 57 2.85 6.00 0.69
N MET A 58 2.37 6.61 1.77
CA MET A 58 3.20 7.10 2.89
C MET A 58 3.56 6.03 3.91
N GLN A 59 3.13 4.78 3.69
CA GLN A 59 3.50 3.60 4.47
C GLN A 59 3.29 3.77 5.98
N GLU A 60 2.28 4.54 6.37
CA GLU A 60 1.80 4.59 7.75
C GLU A 60 1.24 3.24 8.16
N LEU A 61 1.44 2.89 9.41
CA LEU A 61 0.95 1.64 9.96
C LEU A 61 -0.24 1.89 10.90
N VAL A 62 -1.22 1.04 10.78
CA VAL A 62 -2.28 0.90 11.78
C VAL A 62 -1.86 -0.17 12.78
N ASP A 63 -2.01 0.06 14.08
CA ASP A 63 -1.88 -1.00 15.07
C ASP A 63 -3.06 -1.96 14.90
N MET A 64 -2.82 -3.00 14.09
CA MET A 64 -3.86 -3.93 13.68
C MET A 64 -4.54 -4.60 14.87
N ARG A 65 -3.77 -4.98 15.90
CA ARG A 65 -4.34 -5.62 17.09
C ARG A 65 -5.24 -4.66 17.86
N ALA A 66 -4.73 -3.47 18.16
CA ALA A 66 -5.48 -2.49 18.94
C ALA A 66 -6.77 -2.05 18.24
N VAL A 67 -6.71 -1.80 16.92
CA VAL A 67 -7.91 -1.42 16.13
C VAL A 67 -8.88 -2.59 16.01
N SER A 68 -8.40 -3.83 15.84
CA SER A 68 -9.27 -5.02 15.80
C SER A 68 -10.01 -5.22 17.11
N ASP A 69 -9.33 -5.08 18.24
CA ASP A 69 -9.96 -5.22 19.55
C ASP A 69 -11.05 -4.16 19.78
N LEU A 70 -10.79 -2.90 19.36
CA LEU A 70 -11.80 -1.82 19.42
C LEU A 70 -12.99 -2.10 18.49
N ALA A 71 -12.74 -2.54 17.26
CA ALA A 71 -13.77 -2.85 16.28
C ALA A 71 -14.66 -4.00 16.75
N HIS A 72 -14.08 -5.09 17.25
CA HIS A 72 -14.81 -6.24 17.75
C HIS A 72 -15.63 -5.89 19.00
N ALA A 73 -15.11 -5.04 19.89
CA ALA A 73 -15.88 -4.53 21.03
C ALA A 73 -17.12 -3.72 20.61
N ALA A 74 -17.05 -3.05 19.45
CA ALA A 74 -18.17 -2.33 18.84
C ALA A 74 -19.06 -3.22 17.95
N GLY A 75 -18.74 -4.52 17.80
CA GLY A 75 -19.47 -5.46 16.94
C GLY A 75 -19.17 -5.30 15.43
N ALA A 76 -18.12 -4.56 15.07
CA ALA A 76 -17.73 -4.31 13.70
C ALA A 76 -16.75 -5.39 13.17
N GLN A 77 -16.83 -5.68 11.87
CA GLN A 77 -15.85 -6.54 11.18
C GLN A 77 -14.60 -5.74 10.79
N VAL A 78 -13.46 -6.40 10.82
CA VAL A 78 -12.16 -5.82 10.47
C VAL A 78 -11.74 -6.27 9.08
N VAL A 79 -11.65 -5.33 8.14
CA VAL A 79 -11.23 -5.56 6.75
C VAL A 79 -9.88 -4.88 6.52
N VAL A 80 -8.87 -5.64 6.15
CA VAL A 80 -7.50 -5.15 5.94
C VAL A 80 -7.09 -5.33 4.49
N ASP A 81 -6.70 -4.24 3.83
CA ASP A 81 -5.94 -4.31 2.58
C ASP A 81 -4.46 -4.56 2.92
N ASN A 82 -3.96 -5.72 2.53
CA ASN A 82 -2.61 -6.17 2.83
C ASN A 82 -1.71 -6.23 1.59
N VAL A 83 -1.99 -5.40 0.58
CA VAL A 83 -1.24 -5.41 -0.69
C VAL A 83 0.23 -5.10 -0.47
N PHE A 84 0.59 -4.07 0.33
CA PHE A 84 1.98 -3.69 0.59
C PHE A 84 2.69 -4.70 1.51
N GLY A 85 2.01 -5.16 2.56
CA GLY A 85 2.57 -6.13 3.49
C GLY A 85 2.79 -7.51 2.86
N THR A 86 2.06 -7.85 1.82
CA THR A 86 2.00 -9.17 1.20
C THR A 86 1.71 -10.30 2.22
N PRO A 87 1.27 -11.49 1.82
CA PRO A 87 1.07 -12.58 2.77
C PRO A 87 2.40 -13.15 3.31
N VAL A 88 3.55 -12.68 2.78
CA VAL A 88 4.88 -13.12 3.24
C VAL A 88 5.33 -12.36 4.47
N PHE A 89 5.11 -11.04 4.52
CA PHE A 89 5.61 -10.19 5.59
C PHE A 89 4.56 -9.80 6.61
N SER A 90 3.27 -9.79 6.24
CA SER A 90 2.19 -9.39 7.14
C SER A 90 1.06 -10.43 7.12
N ARG A 91 0.58 -10.78 8.31
CA ARG A 91 -0.48 -11.78 8.51
C ARG A 91 -1.62 -11.17 9.35
N PRO A 92 -2.50 -10.35 8.74
CA PRO A 92 -3.52 -9.59 9.48
C PRO A 92 -4.46 -10.45 10.32
N PHE A 93 -4.72 -11.70 9.92
CA PHE A 93 -5.52 -12.63 10.72
C PHE A 93 -4.93 -12.91 12.11
N ASP A 94 -3.59 -12.94 12.23
CA ASP A 94 -2.91 -13.13 13.51
C ASP A 94 -3.10 -11.91 14.43
N HIS A 95 -3.55 -10.78 13.87
CA HIS A 95 -3.81 -9.51 14.55
C HIS A 95 -5.29 -9.17 14.67
N GLY A 96 -6.20 -10.08 14.31
CA GLY A 96 -7.63 -9.93 14.52
C GLY A 96 -8.44 -9.48 13.30
N ALA A 97 -7.85 -9.43 12.10
CA ALA A 97 -8.63 -9.18 10.89
C ALA A 97 -9.67 -10.29 10.65
N ASP A 98 -10.87 -9.94 10.22
CA ASP A 98 -11.91 -10.87 9.80
C ASP A 98 -11.84 -11.16 8.30
N VAL A 99 -11.44 -10.14 7.53
CA VAL A 99 -11.30 -10.19 6.07
C VAL A 99 -9.99 -9.54 5.67
N VAL A 100 -9.27 -10.20 4.78
CA VAL A 100 -8.05 -9.64 4.17
C VAL A 100 -8.23 -9.58 2.66
N VAL A 101 -7.91 -8.43 2.07
CA VAL A 101 -8.01 -8.23 0.63
C VAL A 101 -6.65 -7.98 0.00
N TYR A 102 -6.51 -8.44 -1.24
CA TYR A 102 -5.32 -8.23 -2.06
C TYR A 102 -5.70 -7.79 -3.47
N SER A 103 -4.99 -6.82 -3.99
CA SER A 103 -4.86 -6.65 -5.43
C SER A 103 -3.90 -7.74 -5.94
N ALA A 104 -4.43 -8.82 -6.49
CA ALA A 104 -3.61 -9.90 -7.05
C ALA A 104 -2.82 -9.45 -8.31
N THR A 105 -3.22 -8.34 -8.92
CA THR A 105 -2.50 -7.59 -9.96
C THR A 105 -1.07 -7.22 -9.57
N LYS A 106 -0.78 -7.07 -8.25
CA LYS A 106 0.48 -6.60 -7.70
C LYS A 106 1.45 -7.78 -7.46
N HIS A 107 1.96 -7.93 -6.28
CA HIS A 107 2.97 -8.96 -5.95
C HIS A 107 2.53 -10.41 -6.26
N ILE A 108 1.21 -10.71 -6.24
CA ILE A 108 0.74 -12.08 -6.53
C ILE A 108 1.01 -12.42 -8.00
N ASP A 109 0.62 -11.57 -8.94
CA ASP A 109 1.03 -11.69 -10.35
C ASP A 109 2.53 -11.49 -10.50
N GLY A 110 3.04 -10.36 -10.02
CA GLY A 110 4.45 -10.01 -9.90
C GLY A 110 5.17 -9.76 -11.23
N GLN A 111 4.47 -9.68 -12.34
CA GLN A 111 5.05 -9.44 -13.67
C GLN A 111 4.16 -8.60 -14.60
N GLY A 112 3.13 -7.94 -14.07
CA GLY A 112 2.26 -7.05 -14.84
C GLY A 112 1.44 -7.73 -15.94
N ARG A 113 1.13 -9.04 -15.80
CA ARG A 113 0.50 -9.85 -16.85
C ARG A 113 -1.02 -9.81 -16.83
N VAL A 114 -1.62 -9.79 -15.62
CA VAL A 114 -3.07 -9.90 -15.45
C VAL A 114 -3.59 -9.03 -14.32
N LEU A 115 -4.87 -8.67 -14.41
CA LEU A 115 -5.61 -8.05 -13.33
C LEU A 115 -6.34 -9.11 -12.51
N GLY A 116 -6.38 -8.93 -11.20
CA GLY A 116 -7.15 -9.78 -10.32
C GLY A 116 -7.19 -9.25 -8.89
N GLY A 117 -8.07 -9.85 -8.10
CA GLY A 117 -8.19 -9.60 -6.67
C GLY A 117 -8.40 -10.89 -5.91
N ALA A 118 -8.11 -10.86 -4.61
CA ALA A 118 -8.40 -11.96 -3.71
C ALA A 118 -9.02 -11.43 -2.43
N ILE A 119 -10.07 -12.09 -1.96
CA ILE A 119 -10.73 -11.85 -0.68
C ILE A 119 -10.55 -13.12 0.16
N LEU A 120 -9.95 -12.97 1.32
CA LEU A 120 -9.71 -14.04 2.26
C LEU A 120 -10.56 -13.78 3.52
N GLY A 121 -11.15 -14.83 4.08
CA GLY A 121 -11.96 -14.75 5.27
C GLY A 121 -12.43 -16.12 5.72
N ARG A 122 -13.31 -16.18 6.72
CA ARG A 122 -13.91 -17.43 7.14
C ARG A 122 -14.73 -18.03 6.00
N ARG A 123 -14.79 -19.37 5.95
CA ARG A 123 -15.50 -20.11 4.89
C ARG A 123 -16.95 -19.65 4.73
N GLU A 124 -17.66 -19.46 5.83
CA GLU A 124 -19.07 -19.08 5.84
C GLU A 124 -19.29 -17.68 5.21
N PHE A 125 -18.33 -16.77 5.38
CA PHE A 125 -18.37 -15.45 4.76
C PHE A 125 -18.03 -15.51 3.26
N ILE A 126 -17.03 -16.30 2.89
CA ILE A 126 -16.59 -16.42 1.49
C ILE A 126 -17.62 -17.19 0.66
N ASP A 127 -18.05 -18.39 1.11
CA ASP A 127 -18.98 -19.25 0.40
C ASP A 127 -20.43 -18.73 0.46
N GLY A 128 -20.73 -17.81 1.38
CA GLY A 128 -22.02 -17.15 1.55
C GLY A 128 -22.09 -15.79 0.85
N PRO A 129 -21.99 -14.66 1.61
CA PRO A 129 -22.20 -13.32 1.08
C PRO A 129 -21.31 -12.96 -0.11
N VAL A 130 -20.00 -13.30 -0.05
CA VAL A 130 -19.04 -12.94 -1.12
C VAL A 130 -19.36 -13.70 -2.39
N GLN A 131 -19.49 -15.02 -2.33
CA GLN A 131 -19.81 -15.85 -3.50
C GLN A 131 -21.15 -15.47 -4.10
N ASN A 132 -22.17 -15.21 -3.26
CA ASN A 132 -23.48 -14.78 -3.73
C ASN A 132 -23.41 -13.47 -4.51
N LEU A 133 -22.70 -12.45 -3.98
CA LEU A 133 -22.51 -11.18 -4.65
C LEU A 133 -21.78 -11.35 -6.00
N VAL A 134 -20.63 -12.01 -5.99
CA VAL A 134 -19.82 -12.24 -7.19
C VAL A 134 -20.60 -13.01 -8.27
N ARG A 135 -21.33 -14.05 -7.87
CA ARG A 135 -22.13 -14.88 -8.78
C ARG A 135 -23.24 -14.11 -9.49
N HIS A 136 -23.89 -13.17 -8.79
CA HIS A 136 -25.05 -12.47 -9.32
C HIS A 136 -24.72 -11.09 -9.93
N THR A 137 -23.56 -10.51 -9.62
CA THR A 137 -23.12 -9.22 -10.18
C THR A 137 -22.02 -9.35 -11.24
N GLY A 138 -21.41 -10.54 -11.39
CA GLY A 138 -20.53 -10.90 -12.49
C GLY A 138 -19.06 -10.50 -12.42
N PRO A 139 -18.47 -9.93 -11.33
CA PRO A 139 -17.06 -9.60 -11.29
C PRO A 139 -16.20 -10.86 -11.07
N THR A 140 -16.26 -11.79 -12.02
CA THR A 140 -15.52 -13.05 -11.96
C THR A 140 -14.24 -12.99 -12.78
N MET A 141 -13.20 -13.61 -12.25
CA MET A 141 -11.90 -13.71 -12.92
C MET A 141 -11.98 -14.76 -14.03
N SER A 142 -11.33 -14.51 -15.19
CA SER A 142 -11.18 -15.51 -16.22
C SER A 142 -10.32 -16.69 -15.73
N ALA A 143 -10.56 -17.88 -16.25
CA ALA A 143 -9.76 -19.08 -15.91
C ALA A 143 -8.27 -18.88 -16.25
N PHE A 144 -7.96 -18.16 -17.34
CA PHE A 144 -6.59 -17.83 -17.72
C PHE A 144 -5.91 -16.94 -16.69
N ASN A 145 -6.57 -15.85 -16.26
CA ASN A 145 -6.03 -14.96 -15.22
C ASN A 145 -5.82 -15.72 -13.91
N ALA A 146 -6.77 -16.56 -13.51
CA ALA A 146 -6.65 -17.38 -12.31
C ALA A 146 -5.45 -18.33 -12.38
N TRP A 147 -5.21 -18.96 -13.53
CA TRP A 147 -4.05 -19.81 -13.75
C TRP A 147 -2.73 -19.04 -13.67
N VAL A 148 -2.63 -17.85 -14.30
CA VAL A 148 -1.44 -16.99 -14.22
C VAL A 148 -1.15 -16.59 -12.77
N LEU A 149 -2.18 -16.18 -12.03
CA LEU A 149 -2.03 -15.81 -10.61
C LEU A 149 -1.60 -16.99 -9.74
N LEU A 150 -2.16 -18.18 -9.99
CA LEU A 150 -1.74 -19.41 -9.31
C LEU A 150 -0.25 -19.70 -9.56
N LYS A 151 0.22 -19.52 -10.80
CA LYS A 151 1.65 -19.64 -11.13
C LYS A 151 2.50 -18.54 -10.48
N GLY A 152 1.98 -17.34 -10.34
CA GLY A 152 2.63 -16.26 -9.62
C GLY A 152 2.86 -16.56 -8.13
N LEU A 153 1.93 -17.27 -7.49
CA LEU A 153 2.05 -17.68 -6.09
C LEU A 153 3.22 -18.63 -5.83
N GLU A 154 3.59 -19.48 -6.79
CA GLU A 154 4.68 -20.44 -6.66
C GLU A 154 6.04 -19.77 -6.37
N THR A 155 6.25 -18.54 -6.85
CA THR A 155 7.49 -17.78 -6.68
C THR A 155 7.32 -16.54 -5.81
N LEU A 156 6.15 -16.30 -5.24
CA LEU A 156 5.83 -15.07 -4.51
C LEU A 156 6.86 -14.77 -3.40
N ARG A 157 7.14 -15.75 -2.55
CA ARG A 157 8.08 -15.58 -1.43
C ARG A 157 9.48 -15.18 -1.93
N LEU A 158 10.02 -15.91 -2.91
CA LEU A 158 11.36 -15.66 -3.47
C LEU A 158 11.45 -14.22 -4.02
N ARG A 159 10.43 -13.79 -4.75
CA ARG A 159 10.39 -12.44 -5.34
C ARG A 159 10.32 -11.35 -4.29
N VAL A 160 9.34 -11.43 -3.39
CA VAL A 160 9.13 -10.35 -2.42
C VAL A 160 10.24 -10.25 -1.38
N GLU A 161 10.89 -11.37 -0.99
CA GLU A 161 12.05 -11.36 -0.11
C GLU A 161 13.25 -10.66 -0.78
N ALA A 162 13.54 -10.98 -2.03
CA ALA A 162 14.61 -10.31 -2.80
C ALA A 162 14.29 -8.81 -3.00
N GLN A 163 13.08 -8.49 -3.42
CA GLN A 163 12.62 -7.10 -3.60
C GLN A 163 12.73 -6.29 -2.30
N ALA A 164 12.33 -6.87 -1.17
CA ALA A 164 12.36 -6.17 0.13
C ALA A 164 13.78 -5.93 0.63
N ALA A 165 14.71 -6.85 0.39
CA ALA A 165 16.12 -6.66 0.72
C ALA A 165 16.72 -5.49 -0.07
N THR A 166 16.50 -5.44 -1.38
CA THR A 166 16.95 -4.34 -2.24
C THR A 166 16.25 -3.02 -1.87
N ALA A 167 14.95 -3.05 -1.53
CA ALA A 167 14.19 -1.87 -1.12
C ALA A 167 14.76 -1.24 0.16
N LEU A 168 15.12 -2.05 1.14
CA LEU A 168 15.76 -1.53 2.36
C LEU A 168 17.12 -0.89 2.05
N THR A 169 17.96 -1.53 1.23
CA THR A 169 19.24 -0.94 0.79
C THR A 169 19.04 0.41 0.09
N LEU A 170 18.07 0.51 -0.83
CA LEU A 170 17.74 1.76 -1.52
C LEU A 170 17.20 2.81 -0.56
N ALA A 171 16.39 2.42 0.42
CA ALA A 171 15.87 3.34 1.43
C ALA A 171 17.00 3.93 2.28
N GLU A 172 17.97 3.13 2.70
CA GLU A 172 19.16 3.59 3.45
C GLU A 172 20.03 4.53 2.59
N VAL A 173 20.25 4.21 1.32
CA VAL A 173 21.01 5.06 0.39
C VAL A 173 20.31 6.40 0.16
N LEU A 174 19.00 6.39 -0.03
CA LEU A 174 18.19 7.60 -0.18
C LEU A 174 18.20 8.45 1.09
N GLU A 175 18.09 7.82 2.25
CA GLU A 175 18.10 8.53 3.55
C GLU A 175 19.42 9.25 3.82
N ALA A 176 20.53 8.67 3.37
CA ALA A 176 21.86 9.28 3.48
C ALA A 176 22.12 10.39 2.45
N HIS A 177 21.24 10.60 1.47
CA HIS A 177 21.48 11.55 0.39
C HIS A 177 21.09 12.98 0.78
N PRO A 178 21.98 14.00 0.64
CA PRO A 178 21.76 15.36 1.14
C PRO A 178 20.59 16.10 0.47
N LYS A 179 20.12 15.66 -0.68
CA LYS A 179 19.00 16.25 -1.44
C LYS A 179 17.67 15.50 -1.25
N VAL A 180 17.65 14.53 -0.34
CA VAL A 180 16.43 13.80 0.04
C VAL A 180 16.06 14.22 1.46
N SER A 181 14.91 14.88 1.57
CA SER A 181 14.47 15.46 2.85
C SER A 181 13.75 14.45 3.74
N ARG A 182 13.21 13.38 3.16
CA ARG A 182 12.49 12.33 3.89
C ARG A 182 12.50 11.02 3.12
N VAL A 183 12.68 9.92 3.84
CA VAL A 183 12.45 8.57 3.31
C VAL A 183 11.46 7.86 4.22
N VAL A 184 10.54 7.12 3.62
CA VAL A 184 9.53 6.33 4.34
C VAL A 184 9.61 4.88 3.89
N HIS A 185 10.04 4.04 4.80
CA HIS A 185 10.04 2.59 4.67
C HIS A 185 9.91 1.98 6.08
N PRO A 186 8.98 1.05 6.33
CA PRO A 186 8.64 0.61 7.70
C PRO A 186 9.81 0.02 8.50
N PHE A 187 10.83 -0.51 7.81
CA PHE A 187 12.01 -1.12 8.45
C PHE A 187 13.22 -0.20 8.52
N LEU A 188 13.13 1.08 8.11
CA LEU A 188 14.11 2.09 8.50
C LEU A 188 13.96 2.41 9.99
N VAL A 189 15.08 2.57 10.69
CA VAL A 189 15.08 2.93 12.11
C VAL A 189 14.48 4.32 12.35
N SER A 190 14.60 5.22 11.38
CA SER A 190 14.01 6.55 11.38
C SER A 190 12.49 6.58 11.19
N HIS A 191 11.88 5.47 10.75
CA HIS A 191 10.42 5.42 10.57
C HIS A 191 9.71 5.59 11.93
N PRO A 192 8.75 6.54 12.04
CA PRO A 192 8.10 6.84 13.34
C PRO A 192 7.46 5.63 14.01
N GLN A 193 7.06 4.65 13.21
CA GLN A 193 6.38 3.44 13.67
C GLN A 193 7.25 2.18 13.49
N HIS A 194 8.58 2.32 13.45
CA HIS A 194 9.51 1.19 13.26
C HIS A 194 9.25 0.04 14.24
N GLU A 195 9.07 0.34 15.52
CA GLU A 195 8.81 -0.68 16.53
C GLU A 195 7.45 -1.38 16.33
N LEU A 196 6.44 -0.65 15.84
CA LEU A 196 5.16 -1.25 15.47
C LEU A 196 5.32 -2.16 14.24
N ALA A 197 6.07 -1.71 13.23
CA ALA A 197 6.38 -2.52 12.05
C ALA A 197 7.00 -3.86 12.45
N LYS A 198 8.02 -3.83 13.31
CA LYS A 198 8.71 -5.05 13.77
C LYS A 198 7.83 -5.99 14.59
N ARG A 199 6.80 -5.46 15.30
CA ARG A 199 5.85 -6.31 16.04
C ARG A 199 4.84 -7.03 15.17
N GLN A 200 4.41 -6.41 14.06
CA GLN A 200 3.31 -6.95 13.25
C GLN A 200 3.72 -7.41 11.84
N MET A 201 4.97 -7.19 11.45
CA MET A 201 5.52 -7.57 10.15
C MET A 201 6.88 -8.25 10.31
N SER A 202 7.22 -9.15 9.39
CA SER A 202 8.53 -9.81 9.33
C SER A 202 9.48 -9.18 8.29
N GLY A 203 9.04 -8.16 7.55
CA GLY A 203 9.81 -7.41 6.56
C GLY A 203 9.08 -6.15 6.13
N GLY A 204 9.80 -5.14 5.65
CA GLY A 204 9.27 -3.81 5.32
C GLY A 204 8.59 -3.69 3.96
N GLY A 205 8.61 -4.76 3.15
CA GLY A 205 8.04 -4.75 1.80
C GLY A 205 8.98 -4.16 0.75
N SER A 206 8.49 -4.08 -0.49
CA SER A 206 9.26 -3.70 -1.68
C SER A 206 9.07 -2.24 -2.11
N VAL A 207 8.35 -1.44 -1.34
CA VAL A 207 8.05 -0.05 -1.70
C VAL A 207 8.86 0.91 -0.84
N VAL A 208 9.45 1.91 -1.48
CA VAL A 208 10.14 3.02 -0.81
C VAL A 208 9.47 4.32 -1.25
N THR A 209 9.02 5.13 -0.31
CA THR A 209 8.54 6.48 -0.58
C THR A 209 9.56 7.48 -0.08
N PHE A 210 9.88 8.48 -0.89
CA PHE A 210 10.84 9.51 -0.50
C PHE A 210 10.44 10.88 -1.01
N GLN A 211 10.97 11.92 -0.38
CA GLN A 211 10.76 13.31 -0.76
C GLN A 211 12.11 13.95 -1.08
N ILE A 212 12.20 14.60 -2.22
CA ILE A 212 13.38 15.36 -2.62
C ILE A 212 13.26 16.82 -2.19
N ASP A 213 14.39 17.48 -2.05
CA ASP A 213 14.49 18.94 -1.86
C ASP A 213 14.25 19.63 -3.22
N GLY A 214 13.01 19.62 -3.66
CA GLY A 214 12.57 20.14 -4.95
C GLY A 214 11.06 20.06 -5.08
N ASP A 215 10.58 20.57 -6.19
CA ASP A 215 9.17 20.54 -6.55
C ASP A 215 8.87 19.48 -7.63
N LYS A 216 7.75 19.65 -8.29
CA LYS A 216 7.31 18.74 -9.36
C LYS A 216 8.28 18.70 -10.55
N ALA A 217 8.98 19.80 -10.86
CA ALA A 217 9.88 19.85 -12.01
C ALA A 217 11.13 18.99 -11.75
N GLU A 218 11.72 19.11 -10.55
CA GLU A 218 12.85 18.29 -10.13
C GLU A 218 12.43 16.81 -9.98
N ALA A 219 11.23 16.54 -9.44
CA ALA A 219 10.71 15.18 -9.37
C ALA A 219 10.58 14.53 -10.75
N PHE A 220 10.09 15.27 -11.75
CA PHE A 220 9.99 14.79 -13.12
C PHE A 220 11.37 14.68 -13.80
N ALA A 221 12.30 15.60 -13.54
CA ALA A 221 13.66 15.50 -14.02
C ALA A 221 14.35 14.23 -13.49
N LEU A 222 14.18 13.92 -12.21
CA LEU A 222 14.68 12.68 -11.60
C LEU A 222 14.08 11.45 -12.28
N MET A 223 12.74 11.37 -12.37
CA MET A 223 12.08 10.24 -13.01
C MET A 223 12.54 10.01 -14.45
N ASN A 224 12.73 11.09 -15.21
CA ASN A 224 13.17 11.04 -16.62
C ASN A 224 14.67 10.70 -16.77
N ALA A 225 15.48 10.90 -15.73
CA ALA A 225 16.91 10.59 -15.73
C ALA A 225 17.21 9.13 -15.39
N LEU A 226 16.24 8.41 -14.82
CA LEU A 226 16.37 6.97 -14.54
C LEU A 226 16.52 6.17 -15.85
N ARG A 227 17.34 5.12 -15.81
CA ARG A 227 17.70 4.29 -16.98
C ARG A 227 17.22 2.86 -16.86
N ILE A 228 17.06 2.38 -15.61
CA ILE A 228 16.62 1.01 -15.30
C ILE A 228 15.17 1.05 -14.81
N VAL A 229 14.84 2.00 -13.94
CA VAL A 229 13.53 2.09 -13.31
C VAL A 229 12.49 2.66 -14.28
N ASP A 230 11.42 1.92 -14.55
CA ASP A 230 10.32 2.34 -15.43
C ASP A 230 9.39 3.35 -14.74
N ILE A 231 8.87 4.32 -15.49
CA ILE A 231 7.83 5.23 -15.00
C ILE A 231 6.47 4.54 -15.11
N SER A 232 5.89 4.17 -13.97
CA SER A 232 4.59 3.53 -13.90
C SER A 232 3.93 3.74 -12.54
N ASN A 233 2.61 3.86 -12.50
CA ASN A 233 1.85 3.94 -11.26
C ASN A 233 1.54 2.56 -10.63
N ASN A 234 1.96 1.46 -11.28
CA ASN A 234 1.82 0.12 -10.74
C ASN A 234 2.88 -0.15 -9.66
N LEU A 235 2.87 -1.35 -9.07
CA LEU A 235 3.83 -1.79 -8.06
C LEU A 235 3.85 -3.32 -7.96
N GLY A 236 4.87 -3.86 -7.30
CA GLY A 236 4.98 -5.29 -7.02
C GLY A 236 5.34 -6.15 -8.23
N ASP A 237 5.82 -5.54 -9.30
CA ASP A 237 6.34 -6.20 -10.50
C ASP A 237 7.79 -6.68 -10.28
N SER A 238 8.25 -7.57 -11.15
CA SER A 238 9.66 -7.95 -11.25
C SER A 238 10.56 -6.83 -11.75
N LYS A 239 9.97 -5.79 -12.34
CA LYS A 239 10.64 -4.55 -12.74
C LYS A 239 10.47 -3.47 -11.68
N SER A 240 11.51 -2.70 -11.46
CA SER A 240 11.45 -1.49 -10.64
C SER A 240 10.62 -0.40 -11.33
N MET A 241 9.73 0.23 -10.57
CA MET A 241 8.83 1.25 -11.08
C MET A 241 8.77 2.46 -10.16
N ILE A 242 8.77 3.67 -10.74
CA ILE A 242 8.63 4.92 -10.00
C ILE A 242 7.39 5.68 -10.44
N THR A 243 6.75 6.34 -9.50
CA THR A 243 5.61 7.24 -9.77
C THR A 243 5.68 8.50 -8.93
N HIS A 244 5.05 9.57 -9.43
CA HIS A 244 4.80 10.79 -8.69
C HIS A 244 3.35 10.79 -8.17
N PRO A 245 3.10 10.47 -6.90
CA PRO A 245 1.75 10.27 -6.37
C PRO A 245 0.82 11.46 -6.56
N ALA A 246 1.34 12.69 -6.41
CA ALA A 246 0.54 13.91 -6.51
C ALA A 246 -0.12 14.11 -7.88
N THR A 247 0.48 13.60 -8.97
CA THR A 247 -0.08 13.73 -10.34
C THR A 247 -0.71 12.44 -10.87
N THR A 248 -0.58 11.32 -10.15
CA THR A 248 -1.06 10.00 -10.58
C THR A 248 -2.07 9.43 -9.60
N THR A 249 -1.64 8.61 -8.66
CA THR A 249 -2.48 7.79 -7.77
C THR A 249 -3.34 8.62 -6.81
N HIS A 250 -2.88 9.82 -6.42
CA HIS A 250 -3.56 10.69 -5.44
C HIS A 250 -4.01 12.03 -6.05
N ARG A 251 -4.03 12.13 -7.39
CA ARG A 251 -4.42 13.37 -8.09
C ARG A 251 -5.83 13.85 -7.70
N ARG A 252 -6.78 12.91 -7.52
CA ARG A 252 -8.19 13.24 -7.28
C ARG A 252 -8.46 13.78 -5.87
N MET A 253 -7.58 13.55 -4.92
CA MET A 253 -7.75 14.03 -3.54
C MET A 253 -7.68 15.56 -3.40
N GLY A 254 -7.10 16.28 -4.37
CA GLY A 254 -6.82 17.71 -4.24
C GLY A 254 -5.56 18.00 -3.41
N ALA A 255 -5.06 19.24 -3.47
CA ALA A 255 -3.78 19.61 -2.86
C ALA A 255 -3.81 19.53 -1.33
N ASP A 256 -4.85 20.07 -0.70
CA ASP A 256 -4.97 20.14 0.76
C ASP A 256 -5.08 18.74 1.40
N ALA A 257 -5.88 17.86 0.79
CA ALA A 257 -6.02 16.49 1.28
C ALA A 257 -4.72 15.68 1.10
N ARG A 258 -3.96 15.90 0.01
CA ARG A 258 -2.62 15.31 -0.16
C ARG A 258 -1.64 15.81 0.90
N ALA A 259 -1.62 17.13 1.15
CA ALA A 259 -0.75 17.72 2.16
C ALA A 259 -1.06 17.17 3.57
N ALA A 260 -2.34 16.97 3.90
CA ALA A 260 -2.77 16.40 5.17
C ALA A 260 -2.23 14.98 5.43
N ILE A 261 -1.97 14.20 4.37
CA ILE A 261 -1.35 12.86 4.47
C ILE A 261 0.15 12.87 4.12
N GLY A 262 0.77 14.07 4.07
CA GLY A 262 2.21 14.23 3.88
C GLY A 262 2.71 14.05 2.44
N ILE A 263 1.86 14.07 1.41
CA ILE A 263 2.25 14.03 0.01
C ILE A 263 2.52 15.46 -0.49
N THR A 264 3.77 15.73 -0.86
CA THR A 264 4.22 16.98 -1.47
C THR A 264 4.47 16.82 -2.97
N ASP A 265 4.78 17.92 -3.66
CA ASP A 265 5.16 17.88 -5.08
C ASP A 265 6.56 17.27 -5.32
N GLY A 266 7.39 17.15 -4.28
CA GLY A 266 8.66 16.42 -4.32
C GLY A 266 8.53 14.94 -3.91
N THR A 267 7.32 14.44 -3.66
CA THR A 267 7.11 13.05 -3.22
C THR A 267 7.16 12.06 -4.39
N LEU A 268 7.99 11.05 -4.26
CA LEU A 268 8.15 9.94 -5.21
C LEU A 268 7.93 8.61 -4.50
N ARG A 269 7.32 7.64 -5.19
CA ARG A 269 7.15 6.27 -4.71
C ARG A 269 7.85 5.30 -5.68
N LEU A 270 8.85 4.60 -5.19
CA LEU A 270 9.59 3.56 -5.88
C LEU A 270 9.07 2.19 -5.44
N SER A 271 8.66 1.36 -6.39
CA SER A 271 8.39 -0.07 -6.21
C SER A 271 9.58 -0.85 -6.76
N VAL A 272 10.31 -1.50 -5.89
CA VAL A 272 11.56 -2.18 -6.24
C VAL A 272 11.27 -3.54 -6.87
N GLY A 273 11.93 -3.81 -7.98
CA GLY A 273 11.87 -5.05 -8.73
C GLY A 273 12.93 -6.08 -8.31
N LEU A 274 13.37 -6.88 -9.29
CA LEU A 274 14.33 -7.98 -9.10
C LEU A 274 15.67 -7.71 -9.80
N GLU A 275 15.91 -6.49 -10.25
CA GLU A 275 17.17 -6.06 -10.84
C GLU A 275 18.29 -6.11 -9.78
N ASP A 276 19.53 -6.10 -10.21
CA ASP A 276 20.68 -6.05 -9.29
C ASP A 276 20.60 -4.81 -8.40
N ALA A 277 20.84 -5.01 -7.10
CA ALA A 277 20.74 -3.93 -6.11
C ALA A 277 21.76 -2.82 -6.34
N GLY A 278 22.98 -3.16 -6.78
CA GLY A 278 24.04 -2.19 -7.10
C GLY A 278 23.66 -1.34 -8.30
N ASP A 279 23.15 -1.95 -9.36
CA ASP A 279 22.70 -1.26 -10.56
C ASP A 279 21.54 -0.27 -10.26
N LEU A 280 20.59 -0.68 -9.41
CA LEU A 280 19.50 0.21 -8.98
C LEU A 280 20.00 1.37 -8.11
N VAL A 281 20.93 1.13 -7.20
CA VAL A 281 21.57 2.18 -6.39
C VAL A 281 22.28 3.20 -7.29
N ASP A 282 23.04 2.73 -8.26
CA ASP A 282 23.76 3.61 -9.20
C ASP A 282 22.81 4.37 -10.10
N ASP A 283 21.71 3.75 -10.56
CA ASP A 283 20.69 4.41 -11.36
C ASP A 283 19.98 5.53 -10.58
N VAL A 284 19.60 5.28 -9.33
CA VAL A 284 18.96 6.29 -8.48
C VAL A 284 19.93 7.43 -8.14
N ARG A 285 21.20 7.13 -7.82
CA ARG A 285 22.22 8.15 -7.52
C ARG A 285 22.50 9.08 -8.72
N GLN A 286 22.66 8.49 -9.91
CA GLN A 286 22.90 9.30 -11.11
C GLN A 286 21.67 10.16 -11.46
N ALA A 287 20.45 9.65 -11.25
CA ALA A 287 19.24 10.41 -11.50
C ALA A 287 19.08 11.57 -10.52
N LEU A 288 19.38 11.38 -9.23
CA LEU A 288 19.43 12.45 -8.22
C LEU A 288 20.46 13.52 -8.60
N GLN A 289 21.66 13.12 -9.03
CA GLN A 289 22.70 14.06 -9.49
C GLN A 289 22.26 14.88 -10.71
N VAL A 290 21.56 14.27 -11.66
CA VAL A 290 21.07 14.97 -12.87
C VAL A 290 19.96 15.96 -12.52
N ALA A 291 19.07 15.60 -11.59
CA ALA A 291 17.88 16.40 -11.27
C ALA A 291 18.16 17.53 -10.29
N LEU A 292 19.09 17.33 -9.34
CA LEU A 292 19.25 18.22 -8.18
C LEU A 292 20.66 18.82 -8.07
N GLY A 293 21.60 18.40 -8.91
CA GLY A 293 22.98 18.93 -8.96
C GLY A 293 23.87 18.34 -7.91
#